data_a2dc31e263c7ac9d622e6b23efdcd39b
#
_entry.id   a2dc31e263c7ac9d622e6b23efdcd39b
#
_cell.length_a   1.000
_cell.length_b   1.000
_cell.length_c   1.000
_cell.angle_alpha   90.00
_cell.angle_beta   90.00
_cell.angle_gamma   90.00
#
_symmetry.space_group_name_H-M   'P 1'
#
loop_
_entity.id
_entity.type
_entity.pdbx_description
1 polymer ?
#
loop_
_entity_poly.entity_id
_entity_poly.type
_entity_poly.pdbx_seq_one_letter_code
_entity_poly.pdbx_strand_id
1 'polypeptide(L)'
;MKLPIVATKAHQGKSLELDMKRETITLLGSDGQVLGTASWGAIVDYISFSQVQGHPSEARMQPRVTLTAKVRYLAPDGSHVESRATGVGGGGLFIESTRPLAIGTELTVSFSLPDRPGEWMEGKGRIAWVCPKPDQYTFFPGMGVRFTAVASDTRARLLEFVSSLKKSDKH
;
A
#
# COMPACT_ATOMS: atom_id res chain seq x y z
N MET A 1 16.77 -10.80 -12.96
CA MET A 1 16.30 -10.97 -14.36
C MET A 1 15.53 -9.71 -14.74
N LYS A 2 15.74 -9.17 -15.94
CA LYS A 2 15.06 -7.96 -16.40
C LYS A 2 14.17 -8.27 -17.61
N LEU A 3 12.90 -7.85 -17.55
CA LEU A 3 11.88 -8.12 -18.56
C LEU A 3 11.33 -6.79 -19.08
N PRO A 4 11.42 -6.48 -20.38
CA PRO A 4 10.82 -5.27 -20.95
C PRO A 4 9.29 -5.39 -21.00
N ILE A 5 8.59 -4.29 -20.73
CA ILE A 5 7.14 -4.22 -20.86
C ILE A 5 6.83 -3.67 -22.25
N VAL A 6 6.30 -4.50 -23.12
CA VAL A 6 5.99 -4.14 -24.52
C VAL A 6 4.48 -4.15 -24.82
N ALA A 7 3.67 -4.71 -23.93
CA ALA A 7 2.26 -5.02 -24.23
C ALA A 7 1.30 -3.82 -24.14
N THR A 8 1.67 -2.76 -23.41
CA THR A 8 0.77 -1.61 -23.21
C THR A 8 1.48 -0.29 -23.52
N LYS A 9 0.82 0.58 -24.29
CA LYS A 9 1.36 1.92 -24.62
C LYS A 9 1.72 2.74 -23.37
N ALA A 10 0.92 2.64 -22.31
CA ALA A 10 1.15 3.36 -21.05
C ALA A 10 2.43 2.95 -20.30
N HIS A 11 2.99 1.79 -20.62
CA HIS A 11 4.18 1.24 -19.98
C HIS A 11 5.33 0.99 -20.94
N GLN A 12 5.22 1.49 -22.17
CA GLN A 12 6.26 1.33 -23.18
C GLN A 12 7.58 1.93 -22.68
N GLY A 13 8.69 1.19 -22.89
CA GLY A 13 10.01 1.56 -22.41
C GLY A 13 10.30 1.23 -20.94
N LYS A 14 9.30 0.83 -20.16
CA LYS A 14 9.49 0.35 -18.78
C LYS A 14 9.94 -1.11 -18.77
N SER A 15 10.53 -1.54 -17.67
CA SER A 15 10.93 -2.93 -17.46
C SER A 15 10.66 -3.41 -16.04
N LEU A 16 10.44 -4.71 -15.89
CA LEU A 16 10.37 -5.37 -14.60
C LEU A 16 11.70 -6.04 -14.31
N GLU A 17 12.25 -5.78 -13.14
CA GLU A 17 13.41 -6.47 -12.61
C GLU A 17 12.99 -7.42 -11.50
N LEU A 18 13.35 -8.70 -11.62
CA LEU A 18 13.05 -9.74 -10.65
C LEU A 18 14.30 -10.06 -9.84
N ASP A 19 14.22 -9.90 -8.53
CA ASP A 19 15.24 -10.34 -7.58
C ASP A 19 14.75 -11.61 -6.88
N MET A 20 15.31 -12.75 -7.30
CA MET A 20 14.93 -14.06 -6.78
C MET A 20 15.39 -14.30 -5.34
N LYS A 21 16.44 -13.60 -4.88
CA LYS A 21 16.97 -13.74 -3.51
C LYS A 21 16.13 -12.97 -2.51
N ARG A 22 15.68 -11.78 -2.91
CA ARG A 22 14.83 -10.90 -2.08
C ARG A 22 13.35 -11.13 -2.29
N GLU A 23 13.00 -11.99 -3.24
CA GLU A 23 11.61 -12.25 -3.63
C GLU A 23 10.86 -10.95 -3.94
N THR A 24 11.48 -10.08 -4.76
CA THR A 24 10.89 -8.78 -5.14
C THR A 24 10.81 -8.60 -6.63
N ILE A 25 9.83 -7.79 -7.06
CA ILE A 25 9.68 -7.28 -8.42
C ILE A 25 9.78 -5.77 -8.37
N THR A 26 10.70 -5.21 -9.15
CA THR A 26 10.91 -3.78 -9.27
C THR A 26 10.48 -3.30 -10.65
N LEU A 27 9.63 -2.27 -10.69
CA LEU A 27 9.27 -1.57 -11.91
C LEU A 27 10.31 -0.47 -12.16
N LEU A 28 10.94 -0.50 -13.34
CA LEU A 28 11.89 0.50 -13.77
C LEU A 28 11.29 1.37 -14.89
N GLY A 29 11.59 2.65 -14.86
CA GLY A 29 11.29 3.59 -15.93
C GLY A 29 12.19 3.37 -17.16
N SER A 30 11.90 4.09 -18.24
CA SER A 30 12.68 4.05 -19.49
C SER A 30 14.13 4.53 -19.30
N ASP A 31 14.36 5.38 -18.32
CA ASP A 31 15.66 5.90 -17.88
C ASP A 31 16.37 5.00 -16.85
N GLY A 32 15.75 3.85 -16.50
CA GLY A 32 16.25 2.91 -15.49
C GLY A 32 15.98 3.31 -14.05
N GLN A 33 15.27 4.44 -13.80
CA GLN A 33 14.91 4.81 -12.44
C GLN A 33 13.91 3.82 -11.83
N VAL A 34 14.01 3.60 -10.52
CA VAL A 34 13.03 2.79 -9.78
C VAL A 34 11.72 3.57 -9.63
N LEU A 35 10.64 3.04 -10.19
CA LEU A 35 9.29 3.58 -10.05
C LEU A 35 8.55 2.95 -8.86
N GLY A 36 8.83 1.68 -8.57
CA GLY A 36 8.25 1.00 -7.41
C GLY A 36 8.78 -0.42 -7.27
N THR A 37 8.67 -0.98 -6.08
CA THR A 37 9.06 -2.36 -5.79
C THR A 37 7.97 -3.02 -4.94
N ALA A 38 7.66 -4.27 -5.26
CA ALA A 38 6.69 -5.10 -4.53
C ALA A 38 7.31 -6.45 -4.18
N SER A 39 6.87 -7.05 -3.06
CA SER A 39 7.23 -8.43 -2.73
C SER A 39 6.44 -9.42 -3.60
N TRP A 40 7.00 -10.61 -3.84
CA TRP A 40 6.29 -11.69 -4.53
C TRP A 40 5.00 -12.07 -3.81
N GLY A 41 5.03 -12.11 -2.47
CA GLY A 41 3.83 -12.38 -1.68
C GLY A 41 2.69 -11.42 -1.98
N ALA A 42 2.98 -10.12 -2.09
CA ALA A 42 1.96 -9.13 -2.43
C ALA A 42 1.35 -9.35 -3.82
N ILE A 43 2.17 -9.81 -4.78
CA ILE A 43 1.72 -10.09 -6.15
C ILE A 43 0.94 -11.40 -6.23
N VAL A 44 1.43 -12.46 -5.56
CA VAL A 44 0.72 -13.75 -5.48
C VAL A 44 -0.64 -13.57 -4.84
N ASP A 45 -0.72 -12.82 -3.76
CA ASP A 45 -2.00 -12.50 -3.11
C ASP A 45 -2.95 -11.75 -4.06
N TYR A 46 -2.42 -10.77 -4.81
CA TYR A 46 -3.21 -10.05 -5.81
C TYR A 46 -3.75 -10.98 -6.91
N ILE A 47 -2.90 -11.85 -7.46
CA ILE A 47 -3.29 -12.80 -8.52
C ILE A 47 -4.28 -13.83 -7.99
N SER A 48 -3.99 -14.45 -6.85
CA SER A 48 -4.85 -15.47 -6.24
C SER A 48 -6.24 -14.91 -5.95
N PHE A 49 -6.28 -13.66 -5.55
CA PHE A 49 -7.52 -12.96 -5.22
C PHE A 49 -8.32 -12.57 -6.47
N SER A 50 -7.64 -12.11 -7.54
CA SER A 50 -8.30 -11.74 -8.80
C SER A 50 -8.97 -12.92 -9.49
N GLN A 51 -8.49 -14.15 -9.27
CA GLN A 51 -9.10 -15.36 -9.84
C GLN A 51 -10.41 -15.77 -9.14
N VAL A 52 -10.60 -15.39 -7.88
CA VAL A 52 -11.81 -15.75 -7.12
C VAL A 52 -13.01 -14.86 -7.47
N GLN A 53 -12.79 -13.65 -7.96
CA GLN A 53 -13.86 -12.64 -8.14
C GLN A 53 -14.04 -12.09 -9.58
N GLY A 54 -13.31 -12.57 -10.56
CA GLY A 54 -13.62 -12.35 -11.99
C GLY A 54 -13.35 -10.96 -12.60
N HIS A 55 -12.99 -9.92 -11.84
CA HIS A 55 -12.66 -8.59 -12.36
C HIS A 55 -11.53 -7.91 -11.58
N PRO A 56 -10.51 -7.29 -12.24
CA PRO A 56 -9.40 -6.63 -11.56
C PRO A 56 -9.80 -5.46 -10.65
N SER A 57 -10.92 -4.79 -10.94
CA SER A 57 -11.46 -3.73 -10.07
C SER A 57 -12.17 -4.27 -8.83
N GLU A 58 -12.65 -5.52 -8.88
CA GLU A 58 -13.32 -6.22 -7.79
C GLU A 58 -12.39 -7.16 -7.02
N ALA A 59 -11.18 -7.39 -7.53
CA ALA A 59 -10.15 -8.25 -6.96
C ALA A 59 -9.56 -7.73 -5.62
N ARG A 60 -10.01 -6.61 -5.12
CA ARG A 60 -9.61 -6.12 -3.79
C ARG A 60 -10.58 -6.66 -2.75
N MET A 61 -10.08 -7.55 -1.89
CA MET A 61 -10.87 -8.12 -0.77
C MET A 61 -11.56 -7.05 0.08
N GLN A 62 -11.00 -5.86 0.09
CA GLN A 62 -11.50 -4.78 0.94
C GLN A 62 -11.42 -3.46 0.17
N PRO A 63 -12.50 -2.69 0.18
CA PRO A 63 -12.51 -1.38 -0.44
C PRO A 63 -11.45 -0.49 0.19
N ARG A 64 -10.82 0.33 -0.65
CA ARG A 64 -9.95 1.42 -0.22
C ARG A 64 -10.60 2.73 -0.62
N VAL A 65 -10.38 3.73 0.19
CA VAL A 65 -10.76 5.11 -0.10
C VAL A 65 -9.53 5.98 -0.07
N THR A 66 -9.47 6.93 -0.97
CA THR A 66 -8.44 7.97 -0.95
C THR A 66 -8.86 8.97 0.11
N LEU A 67 -8.15 8.97 1.21
CA LEU A 67 -8.37 9.89 2.33
C LEU A 67 -7.06 10.13 3.04
N THR A 68 -6.99 11.20 3.78
CA THR A 68 -5.82 11.52 4.59
C THR A 68 -6.10 11.16 6.05
N ALA A 69 -5.46 10.09 6.54
CA ALA A 69 -5.45 9.73 7.94
C ALA A 69 -4.10 10.11 8.59
N LYS A 70 -4.10 10.47 9.86
CA LYS A 70 -2.85 10.66 10.62
C LYS A 70 -2.27 9.31 10.98
N VAL A 71 -0.95 9.19 10.85
CA VAL A 71 -0.22 7.94 11.11
C VAL A 71 1.01 8.21 11.96
N ARG A 72 1.28 7.31 12.90
CA ARG A 72 2.50 7.25 13.70
C ARG A 72 3.06 5.84 13.68
N TYR A 73 4.37 5.73 13.58
CA TYR A 73 5.05 4.44 13.70
C TYR A 73 6.45 4.61 14.27
N LEU A 74 6.99 3.53 14.83
CA LEU A 74 8.37 3.44 15.26
C LEU A 74 9.19 2.85 14.12
N ALA A 75 10.18 3.59 13.64
CA ALA A 75 11.13 3.09 12.65
C ALA A 75 12.15 2.13 13.28
N PRO A 76 12.81 1.26 12.49
CA PRO A 76 13.80 0.30 13.02
C PRO A 76 14.99 0.95 13.74
N ASP A 77 15.31 2.19 13.43
CA ASP A 77 16.35 2.98 14.12
C ASP A 77 15.90 3.58 15.47
N GLY A 78 14.67 3.29 15.90
CA GLY A 78 14.07 3.80 17.13
C GLY A 78 13.44 5.19 17.00
N SER A 79 13.46 5.81 15.83
CA SER A 79 12.83 7.11 15.62
C SER A 79 11.29 7.01 15.55
N HIS A 80 10.61 7.94 16.22
CA HIS A 80 9.17 8.12 16.09
C HIS A 80 8.88 8.95 14.86
N VAL A 81 8.09 8.39 13.94
CA VAL A 81 7.69 9.05 12.69
C VAL A 81 6.21 9.37 12.73
N GLU A 82 5.87 10.63 12.47
CA GLU A 82 4.50 11.06 12.18
C GLU A 82 4.38 11.35 10.68
N SER A 83 3.31 10.86 10.07
CA SER A 83 3.05 11.03 8.65
C SER A 83 1.55 10.96 8.35
N ARG A 84 1.23 10.85 7.07
CA ARG A 84 -0.14 10.69 6.56
C ARG A 84 -0.28 9.36 5.83
N ALA A 85 -1.45 8.75 5.97
CA ALA A 85 -1.87 7.66 5.10
C ALA A 85 -2.90 8.18 4.10
N THR A 86 -2.68 7.90 2.82
CA THR A 86 -3.54 8.39 1.72
C THR A 86 -4.37 7.30 1.07
N GLY A 87 -4.19 6.05 1.47
CA GLY A 87 -5.03 4.94 1.02
C GLY A 87 -5.25 4.00 2.19
N VAL A 88 -6.48 3.95 2.72
CA VAL A 88 -6.81 3.15 3.89
C VAL A 88 -7.86 2.12 3.53
N GLY A 89 -7.71 0.91 4.03
CA GLY A 89 -8.66 -0.18 3.89
C GLY A 89 -8.46 -1.23 4.98
N GLY A 90 -9.38 -2.16 5.12
CA GLY A 90 -9.30 -3.21 6.16
C GLY A 90 -8.09 -4.16 6.02
N GLY A 91 -7.39 -4.18 4.86
CA GLY A 91 -6.19 -4.98 4.63
C GLY A 91 -4.89 -4.23 4.83
N GLY A 92 -4.90 -2.90 4.96
CA GLY A 92 -3.70 -2.10 5.08
C GLY A 92 -3.88 -0.64 4.72
N LEU A 93 -2.76 0.08 4.68
CA LEU A 93 -2.75 1.51 4.37
C LEU A 93 -1.47 1.87 3.58
N PHE A 94 -1.53 3.00 2.85
CA PHE A 94 -0.36 3.60 2.23
C PHE A 94 0.10 4.78 3.07
N ILE A 95 1.36 4.76 3.50
CA ILE A 95 1.99 5.83 4.28
C ILE A 95 2.88 6.66 3.36
N GLU A 96 2.67 7.97 3.34
CA GLU A 96 3.56 8.91 2.68
C GLU A 96 4.91 8.92 3.38
N SER A 97 6.00 8.81 2.62
CA SER A 97 7.36 8.89 3.16
C SER A 97 8.36 9.22 2.06
N THR A 98 9.22 10.19 2.31
CA THR A 98 10.38 10.50 1.44
C THR A 98 11.51 9.49 1.63
N ARG A 99 11.47 8.70 2.71
CA ARG A 99 12.40 7.63 3.03
C ARG A 99 11.60 6.38 3.44
N PRO A 100 10.98 5.68 2.48
CA PRO A 100 10.21 4.49 2.78
C PRO A 100 11.08 3.40 3.39
N LEU A 101 10.53 2.67 4.34
CA LEU A 101 11.20 1.51 4.93
C LEU A 101 11.32 0.38 3.90
N ALA A 102 12.30 -0.51 4.11
CA ALA A 102 12.52 -1.64 3.21
C ALA A 102 11.33 -2.61 3.20
N ILE A 103 11.09 -3.23 2.04
CA ILE A 103 10.09 -4.30 1.90
C ILE A 103 10.38 -5.42 2.89
N GLY A 104 9.33 -5.96 3.51
CA GLY A 104 9.41 -6.98 4.52
C GLY A 104 9.60 -6.45 5.95
N THR A 105 9.91 -5.15 6.13
CA THR A 105 10.01 -4.55 7.47
C THR A 105 8.68 -4.68 8.20
N GLU A 106 8.73 -5.23 9.40
CA GLU A 106 7.58 -5.28 10.30
C GLU A 106 7.53 -4.01 11.15
N LEU A 107 6.32 -3.50 11.36
CA LEU A 107 6.10 -2.32 12.17
C LEU A 107 4.74 -2.34 12.84
N THR A 108 4.64 -1.63 13.95
CA THR A 108 3.37 -1.28 14.56
C THR A 108 3.01 0.13 14.12
N VAL A 109 1.78 0.27 13.59
CA VAL A 109 1.27 1.55 13.08
C VAL A 109 0.10 1.98 13.93
N SER A 110 0.18 3.16 14.50
CA SER A 110 -0.97 3.85 15.10
C SER A 110 -1.55 4.82 14.06
N PHE A 111 -2.85 4.85 13.90
CA PHE A 111 -3.52 5.73 12.93
C PHE A 111 -4.84 6.27 13.49
N SER A 112 -5.21 7.46 13.01
CA SER A 112 -6.45 8.13 13.39
C SER A 112 -7.20 8.54 12.13
N LEU A 113 -8.47 8.14 12.04
CA LEU A 113 -9.34 8.45 10.91
C LEU A 113 -9.89 9.87 10.99
N PRO A 114 -10.16 10.54 9.85
CA PRO A 114 -10.57 11.94 9.84
C PRO A 114 -11.97 12.17 10.42
N ASP A 115 -12.85 11.18 10.45
CA ASP A 115 -14.19 11.29 11.01
C ASP A 115 -14.22 11.26 12.55
N ARG A 116 -13.14 10.77 13.18
CA ARG A 116 -12.94 10.78 14.64
C ARG A 116 -11.49 11.16 14.96
N PRO A 117 -11.13 12.44 14.75
CA PRO A 117 -9.77 12.91 15.02
C PRO A 117 -9.49 12.80 16.52
N GLY A 118 -8.35 12.16 16.87
CA GLY A 118 -7.95 11.92 18.27
C GLY A 118 -8.26 10.50 18.77
N GLU A 119 -9.11 9.72 18.10
CA GLU A 119 -9.26 8.30 18.34
C GLU A 119 -8.15 7.55 17.59
N TRP A 120 -7.20 7.00 18.33
CA TRP A 120 -6.07 6.28 17.77
C TRP A 120 -6.33 4.78 17.80
N MET A 121 -6.12 4.15 16.67
CA MET A 121 -6.19 2.71 16.47
C MET A 121 -4.80 2.18 16.16
N GLU A 122 -4.57 0.90 16.43
CA GLU A 122 -3.29 0.26 16.22
C GLU A 122 -3.43 -1.01 15.39
N GLY A 123 -2.42 -1.25 14.54
CA GLY A 123 -2.29 -2.48 13.79
C GLY A 123 -0.82 -2.83 13.58
N LYS A 124 -0.51 -4.12 13.61
CA LYS A 124 0.78 -4.63 13.16
C LYS A 124 0.72 -4.89 11.66
N GLY A 125 1.80 -4.57 10.98
CA GLY A 125 1.88 -4.77 9.54
C GLY A 125 3.29 -4.98 9.05
N ARG A 126 3.38 -5.28 7.75
CA ARG A 126 4.64 -5.46 7.03
C ARG A 126 4.61 -4.59 5.79
N ILE A 127 5.76 -4.00 5.46
CA ILE A 127 5.93 -3.27 4.20
C ILE A 127 5.83 -4.27 3.04
N ALA A 128 4.79 -4.12 2.24
CA ALA A 128 4.53 -5.00 1.10
C ALA A 128 5.06 -4.44 -0.22
N TRP A 129 5.09 -3.11 -0.35
CA TRP A 129 5.60 -2.42 -1.53
C TRP A 129 6.07 -1.01 -1.19
N VAL A 130 6.95 -0.45 -2.01
CA VAL A 130 7.47 0.90 -1.87
C VAL A 130 7.41 1.65 -3.19
N CYS A 131 7.13 2.95 -3.10
CA CYS A 131 7.15 3.89 -4.21
C CYS A 131 8.08 5.04 -3.80
N PRO A 132 9.35 5.03 -4.23
CA PRO A 132 10.33 6.01 -3.77
C PRO A 132 10.17 7.38 -4.42
N LYS A 133 9.39 7.47 -5.50
CA LYS A 133 9.07 8.71 -6.20
C LYS A 133 7.58 8.76 -6.55
N PRO A 134 6.97 9.96 -6.65
CA PRO A 134 5.59 10.10 -7.14
C PRO A 134 5.45 9.47 -8.53
N ASP A 135 4.34 8.81 -8.75
CA ASP A 135 3.97 8.26 -10.05
C ASP A 135 2.52 8.61 -10.41
N GLN A 136 2.02 8.07 -11.51
CA GLN A 136 0.64 8.31 -11.96
C GLN A 136 -0.45 7.74 -11.02
N TYR A 137 -0.07 6.92 -10.05
CA TYR A 137 -0.98 6.28 -9.08
C TYR A 137 -0.83 6.82 -7.67
N THR A 138 0.32 7.43 -7.36
CA THR A 138 0.63 8.01 -6.05
C THR A 138 1.14 9.44 -6.23
N PHE A 139 0.49 10.41 -5.62
CA PHE A 139 0.93 11.81 -5.66
C PHE A 139 2.19 12.06 -4.83
N PHE A 140 2.49 11.17 -3.89
CA PHE A 140 3.62 11.28 -2.99
C PHE A 140 4.40 9.97 -2.93
N PRO A 141 5.72 10.02 -2.69
CA PRO A 141 6.49 8.82 -2.40
C PRO A 141 6.01 8.20 -1.10
N GLY A 142 6.18 6.89 -0.95
CA GLY A 142 5.74 6.22 0.26
C GLY A 142 5.86 4.70 0.23
N MET A 143 5.12 4.08 1.13
CA MET A 143 5.15 2.64 1.34
C MET A 143 3.76 2.09 1.65
N GLY A 144 3.45 0.94 1.08
CA GLY A 144 2.24 0.19 1.36
C GLY A 144 2.47 -0.77 2.52
N VAL A 145 1.71 -0.59 3.60
CA VAL A 145 1.69 -1.48 4.75
C VAL A 145 0.53 -2.43 4.61
N ARG A 146 0.81 -3.73 4.63
CA ARG A 146 -0.19 -4.78 4.75
C ARG A 146 -0.34 -5.16 6.21
N PHE A 147 -1.54 -5.13 6.75
CA PHE A 147 -1.81 -5.57 8.12
C PHE A 147 -1.60 -7.07 8.26
N THR A 148 -0.80 -7.46 9.25
CA THR A 148 -0.58 -8.85 9.67
C THR A 148 -1.41 -9.20 10.90
N ALA A 149 -1.63 -8.22 11.77
CA ALA A 149 -2.52 -8.37 12.93
C ALA A 149 -3.20 -7.03 13.25
N VAL A 150 -4.52 -7.06 13.32
CA VAL A 150 -5.37 -5.92 13.70
C VAL A 150 -6.48 -6.46 14.59
N ALA A 151 -6.75 -5.77 15.67
CA ALA A 151 -7.87 -6.13 16.56
C ALA A 151 -9.21 -6.12 15.79
N SER A 152 -10.13 -6.97 16.17
CA SER A 152 -11.41 -7.15 15.46
C SER A 152 -12.26 -5.89 15.43
N ASP A 153 -12.27 -5.12 16.52
CA ASP A 153 -12.95 -3.83 16.65
C ASP A 153 -12.32 -2.76 15.74
N THR A 154 -10.98 -2.67 15.70
CA THR A 154 -10.25 -1.80 14.77
C THR A 154 -10.57 -2.16 13.32
N ARG A 155 -10.60 -3.44 12.98
CA ARG A 155 -10.97 -3.90 11.64
C ARG A 155 -12.41 -3.55 11.28
N ALA A 156 -13.35 -3.80 12.19
CA ALA A 156 -14.75 -3.45 12.00
C ALA A 156 -14.92 -1.94 11.77
N ARG A 157 -14.23 -1.13 12.57
CA ARG A 157 -14.24 0.33 12.45
C ARG A 157 -13.67 0.83 11.11
N LEU A 158 -12.58 0.23 10.64
CA LEU A 158 -12.02 0.54 9.31
C LEU A 158 -13.00 0.23 8.19
N LEU A 159 -13.67 -0.93 8.24
CA LEU A 159 -14.63 -1.35 7.22
C LEU A 159 -15.89 -0.46 7.24
N GLU A 160 -16.39 -0.11 8.41
CA GLU A 160 -17.51 0.83 8.57
C GLU A 160 -17.19 2.18 7.95
N PHE A 161 -16.03 2.74 8.28
CA PHE A 161 -15.58 4.02 7.76
C PHE A 161 -15.44 4.00 6.22
N VAL A 162 -14.75 3.00 5.66
CA VAL A 162 -14.60 2.83 4.22
C VAL A 162 -15.95 2.68 3.51
N SER A 163 -16.90 2.00 4.14
CA SER A 163 -18.25 1.80 3.60
C SER A 163 -19.08 3.08 3.63
N SER A 164 -18.90 3.93 4.65
CA SER A 164 -19.61 5.21 4.76
C SER A 164 -19.21 6.19 3.64
N LEU A 165 -17.93 6.23 3.29
CA LEU A 165 -17.42 7.10 2.24
C LEU A 165 -17.91 6.69 0.85
N LYS A 166 -18.04 5.39 0.58
CA LYS A 166 -18.61 4.89 -0.69
C LYS A 166 -20.07 5.29 -0.91
N LYS A 167 -20.83 5.50 0.15
CA LYS A 167 -22.22 5.96 0.06
C LYS A 167 -22.31 7.45 -0.26
N SER A 168 -21.33 8.24 0.18
CA SER A 168 -21.29 9.68 -0.08
C SER A 168 -20.91 10.02 -1.53
N ASP A 169 -20.13 9.18 -2.23
CA ASP A 169 -19.73 9.39 -3.63
C ASP A 169 -20.82 9.02 -4.66
N LYS A 170 -22.00 8.59 -4.22
CA LYS A 170 -23.12 8.20 -5.11
C LYS A 170 -24.25 9.24 -5.19
N HIS A 171 -24.01 10.46 -4.73
CA HIS A 171 -25.00 11.55 -4.81
C HIS A 171 -24.47 12.70 -5.63
#